data_b4d9abed243d04f6d7bc1eae127631a5
#
_entry.id   b4d9abed243d04f6d7bc1eae127631a5
#
_cell.length_a   1.000
_cell.length_b   1.000
_cell.length_c   1.000
_cell.angle_alpha   90.00
_cell.angle_beta   90.00
_cell.angle_gamma   90.00
#
_symmetry.space_group_name_H-M   'P 1'
#
loop_
_entity.id
_entity.type
_entity.pdbx_description
1 polymer ?
#
loop_
_entity_poly.entity_id
_entity_poly.type
_entity_poly.pdbx_seq_one_letter_code
_entity_poly.pdbx_strand_id
1 'polypeptide(L)'
;MDDRFITLKHIDTSVAAKNVAKLLEENKTYFLNGNWGSGKTEFLVEVGKNTNKKLVTIDFWRLSDNRSTIEIVFSKLHPLVYSLLRIFIVLCVAVSILMTNVVDLGLSSFFESFCVKLIIGSIVLLVAIYQFFKIKSDGFYSCLLTSKCLSLSRKVLVIDDFDRMSNKQQEESYKIFSLLNGKIPIVFVGDIEKVHLNDNNFLSKIIDRRIELPFVLHPSNIWQDYFELLGKKFSTRLSDDFWKRFSFENRNLRDRNHFNDYVNQEFFSRGKLGHVQEEQQLWIIYTYLFYPELYKQLLKNEEIKVKDDEKTSFTGIFKFGRSIQEILSDIQRSNLNQYPPNYKMNSSAYFLYEESLNRTKEELDTLLETDSEELSRELREGNHKTDFYQYLSSEYKSFSENQKAKLLRITIQESLKPYNSPAMDYIVAEKLNEEIPRYERNSPLSEEIIGRIVNFWESILKKEGLDPSEILYFMEKHRVLTFYDLGLHYSNLEINNENFAKLRRKDFFLLTYLSVVNKFEEFNTWDSSIWKAIECFEDKEFLSFWKILGILSNGLGYYCFDVVPRNKKYFLMMDENQDKMKKNKSVIEKIQPQLERLEAKGFTFEEKIDREYW
;
A
#
# COMPACT_ATOMS: atom_id res chain seq x y z
N MET A 1 4.13 15.72 -22.80
CA MET A 1 3.51 14.78 -21.85
C MET A 1 4.53 14.54 -20.77
N ASP A 2 4.13 14.62 -19.53
CA ASP A 2 5.05 14.47 -18.41
C ASP A 2 5.51 13.00 -18.37
N ASP A 3 6.79 12.77 -18.60
CA ASP A 3 7.41 11.44 -18.73
C ASP A 3 7.35 10.62 -17.42
N ARG A 4 6.81 11.25 -16.37
CA ARG A 4 6.64 10.64 -15.05
C ARG A 4 5.55 9.58 -15.01
N PHE A 5 4.42 9.78 -15.72
CA PHE A 5 3.26 8.90 -15.70
C PHE A 5 3.41 7.68 -16.61
N ILE A 6 2.75 6.59 -16.24
CA ILE A 6 2.66 5.39 -17.07
C ILE A 6 1.56 5.60 -18.11
N THR A 7 1.96 5.77 -19.35
CA THR A 7 1.03 5.91 -20.49
C THR A 7 0.83 4.55 -21.15
N LEU A 8 -0.43 4.11 -21.19
CA LEU A 8 -0.79 2.87 -21.84
C LEU A 8 -0.77 3.05 -23.36
N LYS A 9 -0.03 2.18 -24.04
CA LYS A 9 -0.03 2.15 -25.51
C LYS A 9 -1.30 1.49 -26.02
N HIS A 10 -1.77 1.98 -27.18
CA HIS A 10 -2.82 1.30 -27.92
C HIS A 10 -2.35 -0.10 -28.33
N ILE A 11 -3.22 -1.10 -28.12
CA ILE A 11 -2.92 -2.47 -28.52
C ILE A 11 -3.24 -2.62 -30.02
N ASP A 12 -2.25 -2.98 -30.81
CA ASP A 12 -2.43 -3.15 -32.26
C ASP A 12 -3.28 -4.38 -32.55
N THR A 13 -4.46 -4.15 -33.07
CA THR A 13 -5.41 -5.17 -33.55
C THR A 13 -5.60 -5.16 -35.07
N SER A 14 -4.78 -4.40 -35.81
CA SER A 14 -4.96 -4.09 -37.22
C SER A 14 -5.03 -5.34 -38.11
N VAL A 15 -4.20 -6.35 -37.84
CA VAL A 15 -4.21 -7.61 -38.63
C VAL A 15 -5.52 -8.36 -38.46
N ALA A 16 -5.99 -8.51 -37.23
CA ALA A 16 -7.26 -9.17 -36.93
C ALA A 16 -8.45 -8.36 -37.50
N ALA A 17 -8.39 -7.03 -37.39
CA ALA A 17 -9.40 -6.13 -37.91
C ALA A 17 -9.53 -6.24 -39.44
N LYS A 18 -8.42 -6.33 -40.17
CA LYS A 18 -8.41 -6.59 -41.64
C LYS A 18 -9.07 -7.93 -42.00
N ASN A 19 -8.81 -8.97 -41.21
CA ASN A 19 -9.41 -10.28 -41.46
C ASN A 19 -10.92 -10.26 -41.22
N VAL A 20 -11.37 -9.60 -40.12
CA VAL A 20 -12.81 -9.46 -39.85
C VAL A 20 -13.48 -8.56 -40.87
N ALA A 21 -12.83 -7.48 -41.32
CA ALA A 21 -13.36 -6.63 -42.38
C ALA A 21 -13.65 -7.41 -43.68
N LYS A 22 -12.79 -8.37 -44.07
CA LYS A 22 -13.04 -9.25 -45.22
C LYS A 22 -14.27 -10.15 -45.02
N LEU A 23 -14.50 -10.65 -43.80
CA LEU A 23 -15.70 -11.43 -43.48
C LEU A 23 -16.98 -10.62 -43.67
N LEU A 24 -16.95 -9.32 -43.34
CA LEU A 24 -18.09 -8.42 -43.47
C LEU A 24 -18.46 -8.08 -44.93
N GLU A 25 -17.69 -8.53 -45.93
CA GLU A 25 -18.11 -8.45 -47.32
C GLU A 25 -19.26 -9.44 -47.64
N GLU A 26 -19.33 -10.56 -46.91
CA GLU A 26 -20.43 -11.51 -46.99
C GLU A 26 -21.63 -10.98 -46.19
N ASN A 27 -22.84 -11.05 -46.79
CA ASN A 27 -24.07 -10.63 -46.11
C ASN A 27 -24.58 -11.72 -45.16
N LYS A 28 -23.78 -12.00 -44.12
CA LYS A 28 -24.05 -12.99 -43.08
C LYS A 28 -24.25 -12.32 -41.72
N THR A 29 -24.72 -13.11 -40.77
CA THR A 29 -24.89 -12.68 -39.38
C THR A 29 -23.73 -13.18 -38.56
N TYR A 30 -23.09 -12.26 -37.86
CA TYR A 30 -21.92 -12.48 -37.03
C TYR A 30 -22.25 -12.17 -35.58
N PHE A 31 -21.55 -12.85 -34.67
CA PHE A 31 -21.54 -12.49 -33.24
C PHE A 31 -20.12 -12.22 -32.79
N LEU A 32 -19.82 -10.97 -32.45
CA LEU A 32 -18.56 -10.59 -31.85
C LEU A 32 -18.64 -10.82 -30.35
N ASN A 33 -17.97 -11.89 -29.90
CA ASN A 33 -17.96 -12.32 -28.51
C ASN A 33 -16.86 -11.64 -27.70
N GLY A 34 -17.17 -11.29 -26.48
CA GLY A 34 -16.22 -10.79 -25.47
C GLY A 34 -16.93 -10.17 -24.28
N ASN A 35 -16.28 -10.23 -23.13
CA ASN A 35 -16.78 -9.68 -21.87
C ASN A 35 -16.87 -8.16 -21.93
N TRP A 36 -17.59 -7.57 -21.00
CA TRP A 36 -17.70 -6.12 -20.89
C TRP A 36 -16.35 -5.49 -20.53
N GLY A 37 -15.94 -4.45 -21.25
CA GLY A 37 -14.65 -3.79 -21.06
C GLY A 37 -13.47 -4.44 -21.79
N SER A 38 -13.71 -5.50 -22.58
CA SER A 38 -12.66 -6.23 -23.32
C SER A 38 -12.17 -5.54 -24.61
N GLY A 39 -12.69 -4.34 -24.95
CA GLY A 39 -12.25 -3.58 -26.13
C GLY A 39 -13.06 -3.85 -27.40
N LYS A 40 -14.24 -4.50 -27.33
CA LYS A 40 -15.09 -4.82 -28.51
C LYS A 40 -15.37 -3.60 -29.39
N THR A 41 -15.79 -2.50 -28.78
CA THR A 41 -16.17 -1.28 -29.53
C THR A 41 -14.96 -0.66 -30.24
N GLU A 42 -13.80 -0.61 -29.56
CA GLU A 42 -12.55 -0.12 -30.19
C GLU A 42 -12.08 -1.01 -31.32
N PHE A 43 -12.18 -2.32 -31.14
CA PHE A 43 -11.89 -3.28 -32.20
C PHE A 43 -12.80 -3.09 -33.41
N LEU A 44 -14.10 -2.85 -33.21
CA LEU A 44 -15.03 -2.55 -34.31
C LEU A 44 -14.73 -1.23 -35.03
N VAL A 45 -14.26 -0.22 -34.31
CA VAL A 45 -13.77 1.01 -34.95
C VAL A 45 -12.60 0.71 -35.87
N GLU A 46 -11.67 -0.14 -35.43
CA GLU A 46 -10.54 -0.54 -36.27
C GLU A 46 -10.96 -1.41 -37.47
N VAL A 47 -11.93 -2.30 -37.29
CA VAL A 47 -12.57 -3.03 -38.40
C VAL A 47 -13.21 -2.07 -39.39
N GLY A 48 -13.90 -1.03 -38.89
CA GLY A 48 -14.54 -0.01 -39.72
C GLY A 48 -13.59 0.77 -40.62
N LYS A 49 -12.33 1.00 -40.16
CA LYS A 49 -11.28 1.63 -40.97
C LYS A 49 -10.79 0.73 -42.14
N ASN A 50 -10.95 -0.57 -41.99
CA ASN A 50 -10.44 -1.57 -42.92
C ASN A 50 -11.52 -2.17 -43.87
N THR A 51 -12.78 -1.71 -43.78
CA THR A 51 -13.87 -2.11 -44.68
C THR A 51 -14.38 -0.94 -45.50
N ASN A 52 -14.86 -1.22 -46.74
CA ASN A 52 -15.51 -0.23 -47.60
C ASN A 52 -16.99 0.01 -47.22
N LYS A 53 -17.51 -0.72 -46.23
CA LYS A 53 -18.88 -0.61 -45.76
C LYS A 53 -18.97 0.28 -44.55
N LYS A 54 -20.01 1.09 -44.44
CA LYS A 54 -20.25 1.93 -43.26
C LYS A 54 -20.84 1.10 -42.12
N LEU A 55 -20.15 1.02 -40.98
CA LEU A 55 -20.69 0.43 -39.76
C LEU A 55 -21.76 1.38 -39.18
N VAL A 56 -22.96 0.87 -38.98
CA VAL A 56 -24.07 1.59 -38.35
C VAL A 56 -24.35 0.89 -37.01
N THR A 57 -23.84 1.49 -35.92
CA THR A 57 -23.97 0.93 -34.58
C THR A 57 -25.24 1.41 -33.91
N ILE A 58 -25.97 0.48 -33.32
CA ILE A 58 -27.17 0.73 -32.50
C ILE A 58 -26.95 0.08 -31.13
N ASP A 59 -27.10 0.88 -30.11
CA ASP A 59 -27.04 0.46 -28.72
C ASP A 59 -28.45 0.64 -28.09
N PHE A 60 -29.23 -0.44 -28.12
CA PHE A 60 -30.60 -0.40 -27.59
C PHE A 60 -30.68 -0.24 -26.08
N TRP A 61 -29.61 -0.62 -25.37
CA TRP A 61 -29.57 -0.48 -23.93
C TRP A 61 -29.52 1.00 -23.47
N ARG A 62 -28.81 1.83 -24.23
CA ARG A 62 -28.71 3.28 -23.94
C ARG A 62 -29.86 4.12 -24.45
N LEU A 63 -30.66 3.56 -25.38
CA LEU A 63 -31.77 4.28 -25.97
C LEU A 63 -33.00 4.15 -25.07
N SER A 64 -33.26 5.18 -24.25
CA SER A 64 -34.57 5.38 -23.57
C SER A 64 -35.59 5.97 -24.53
N ASP A 65 -35.90 5.24 -25.62
CA ASP A 65 -36.71 5.72 -26.71
C ASP A 65 -38.03 4.94 -26.80
N ASN A 66 -39.13 5.63 -26.95
CA ASN A 66 -40.47 5.04 -27.12
C ASN A 66 -40.74 4.55 -28.56
N ARG A 67 -39.81 4.74 -29.50
CA ARG A 67 -39.90 4.27 -30.85
C ARG A 67 -39.78 2.75 -30.92
N SER A 68 -40.38 2.16 -31.96
CA SER A 68 -40.19 0.74 -32.21
C SER A 68 -38.75 0.42 -32.63
N THR A 69 -38.30 -0.80 -32.33
CA THR A 69 -36.97 -1.29 -32.69
C THR A 69 -36.69 -1.15 -34.19
N ILE A 70 -37.71 -1.43 -35.05
CA ILE A 70 -37.60 -1.30 -36.50
C ILE A 70 -37.47 0.16 -36.94
N GLU A 71 -38.22 1.08 -36.30
CA GLU A 71 -38.12 2.51 -36.58
C GLU A 71 -36.73 3.04 -36.20
N ILE A 72 -36.17 2.62 -35.04
CA ILE A 72 -34.82 2.99 -34.63
C ILE A 72 -33.79 2.54 -35.67
N VAL A 73 -33.86 1.28 -36.10
CA VAL A 73 -32.96 0.71 -37.14
C VAL A 73 -33.08 1.50 -38.44
N PHE A 74 -34.31 1.78 -38.89
CA PHE A 74 -34.55 2.57 -40.10
C PHE A 74 -33.95 3.98 -39.97
N SER A 75 -34.19 4.65 -38.85
CA SER A 75 -33.66 5.99 -38.62
C SER A 75 -32.13 6.07 -38.62
N LYS A 76 -31.45 5.03 -38.15
CA LYS A 76 -29.98 4.94 -38.15
C LYS A 76 -29.41 4.51 -39.50
N LEU A 77 -30.07 3.58 -40.19
CA LEU A 77 -29.66 3.17 -41.53
C LEU A 77 -29.90 4.26 -42.58
N HIS A 78 -31.02 5.01 -42.50
CA HIS A 78 -31.43 6.04 -43.45
C HIS A 78 -31.79 7.37 -42.80
N PRO A 79 -30.84 8.07 -42.16
CA PRO A 79 -31.15 9.26 -41.34
C PRO A 79 -31.76 10.42 -42.13
N LEU A 80 -31.30 10.63 -43.37
CA LEU A 80 -31.84 11.69 -44.22
C LEU A 80 -33.28 11.39 -44.63
N VAL A 81 -33.60 10.18 -45.07
CA VAL A 81 -34.94 9.78 -45.45
C VAL A 81 -35.88 9.86 -44.24
N TYR A 82 -35.42 9.40 -43.08
CA TYR A 82 -36.22 9.48 -41.86
C TYR A 82 -36.52 10.93 -41.44
N SER A 83 -35.54 11.83 -41.52
CA SER A 83 -35.73 13.25 -41.22
C SER A 83 -36.70 13.90 -42.22
N LEU A 84 -36.57 13.63 -43.51
CA LEU A 84 -37.48 14.12 -44.54
C LEU A 84 -38.90 13.62 -44.31
N LEU A 85 -39.08 12.34 -43.98
CA LEU A 85 -40.39 11.78 -43.63
C LEU A 85 -41.01 12.50 -42.42
N ARG A 86 -40.23 12.74 -41.39
CA ARG A 86 -40.71 13.47 -40.20
C ARG A 86 -41.10 14.91 -40.53
N ILE A 87 -40.24 15.63 -41.27
CA ILE A 87 -40.54 16.98 -41.70
C ILE A 87 -41.83 16.99 -42.54
N PHE A 88 -41.99 16.05 -43.48
CA PHE A 88 -43.19 15.89 -44.29
C PHE A 88 -44.42 15.66 -43.41
N ILE A 89 -44.38 14.77 -42.43
CA ILE A 89 -45.47 14.51 -41.49
C ILE A 89 -45.82 15.78 -40.71
N VAL A 90 -44.84 16.52 -40.16
CA VAL A 90 -45.06 17.79 -39.43
C VAL A 90 -45.69 18.82 -40.35
N LEU A 91 -45.23 18.94 -41.60
CA LEU A 91 -45.77 19.88 -42.58
C LEU A 91 -47.21 19.53 -42.93
N CYS A 92 -47.53 18.23 -43.14
CA CYS A 92 -48.89 17.79 -43.36
C CYS A 92 -49.82 18.12 -42.17
N VAL A 93 -49.35 17.94 -40.93
CA VAL A 93 -50.11 18.28 -39.73
C VAL A 93 -50.31 19.80 -39.65
N ALA A 94 -49.27 20.59 -39.92
CA ALA A 94 -49.34 22.03 -39.90
C ALA A 94 -50.35 22.52 -40.96
N VAL A 95 -50.29 22.00 -42.19
CA VAL A 95 -51.27 22.30 -43.25
C VAL A 95 -52.70 21.89 -42.84
N SER A 96 -52.84 20.72 -42.18
CA SER A 96 -54.13 20.27 -41.63
C SER A 96 -54.75 21.30 -40.66
N ILE A 97 -53.92 21.80 -39.71
CA ILE A 97 -54.35 22.78 -38.72
C ILE A 97 -54.69 24.09 -39.41
N LEU A 98 -53.90 24.54 -40.38
CA LEU A 98 -54.13 25.78 -41.12
C LEU A 98 -55.38 25.74 -42.00
N MET A 99 -55.82 24.54 -42.41
CA MET A 99 -57.05 24.33 -43.22
C MET A 99 -58.31 24.23 -42.35
N THR A 100 -58.20 24.22 -41.05
CA THR A 100 -59.38 24.32 -40.16
C THR A 100 -59.79 25.79 -40.01
N ASN A 101 -61.09 26.05 -40.02
CA ASN A 101 -61.62 27.41 -39.88
C ASN A 101 -61.30 28.09 -38.55
N VAL A 102 -60.49 27.49 -37.72
CA VAL A 102 -60.08 28.02 -36.37
C VAL A 102 -58.94 29.03 -36.51
N VAL A 103 -58.13 28.95 -37.60
CA VAL A 103 -57.00 29.87 -37.83
C VAL A 103 -57.16 30.47 -39.21
N ASP A 104 -57.83 31.66 -39.30
CA ASP A 104 -57.97 32.37 -40.55
C ASP A 104 -56.72 33.22 -40.87
N LEU A 105 -55.78 32.64 -41.57
CA LEU A 105 -54.56 33.31 -42.07
C LEU A 105 -54.69 33.82 -43.49
N GLY A 106 -55.91 33.86 -44.07
CA GLY A 106 -56.17 34.38 -45.42
C GLY A 106 -55.58 33.46 -46.55
N LEU A 107 -55.14 32.23 -46.23
CA LEU A 107 -54.58 31.29 -47.18
C LEU A 107 -55.65 30.55 -48.00
N SER A 108 -56.93 30.72 -47.68
CA SER A 108 -58.05 30.06 -48.36
C SER A 108 -58.17 30.40 -49.86
N SER A 109 -57.74 31.60 -50.27
CA SER A 109 -57.73 32.02 -51.68
C SER A 109 -56.66 31.30 -52.54
N PHE A 110 -55.57 30.79 -51.97
CA PHE A 110 -54.55 30.07 -52.71
C PHE A 110 -54.96 28.63 -53.12
N PHE A 111 -56.01 28.11 -52.48
CA PHE A 111 -56.46 26.73 -52.69
C PHE A 111 -57.86 26.63 -53.25
N GLU A 112 -58.27 27.58 -54.14
CA GLU A 112 -59.64 27.65 -54.68
C GLU A 112 -59.99 26.46 -55.60
N SER A 113 -59.02 25.78 -56.21
CA SER A 113 -59.27 24.62 -57.06
C SER A 113 -59.81 23.43 -56.24
N PHE A 114 -60.99 22.94 -56.60
CA PHE A 114 -61.64 21.80 -55.96
C PHE A 114 -60.73 20.56 -55.93
N CYS A 115 -59.98 20.30 -56.97
CA CYS A 115 -59.04 19.18 -57.05
C CYS A 115 -57.90 19.29 -56.08
N VAL A 116 -57.36 20.50 -55.88
CA VAL A 116 -56.28 20.76 -54.93
C VAL A 116 -56.77 20.57 -53.49
N LYS A 117 -57.99 21.10 -53.16
CA LYS A 117 -58.61 20.87 -51.84
C LYS A 117 -58.84 19.39 -51.56
N LEU A 118 -59.28 18.61 -52.56
CA LEU A 118 -59.55 17.19 -52.39
C LEU A 118 -58.27 16.38 -52.20
N ILE A 119 -57.20 16.70 -52.95
CA ILE A 119 -55.91 16.05 -52.81
C ILE A 119 -55.26 16.34 -51.42
N ILE A 120 -55.23 17.62 -51.05
CA ILE A 120 -54.65 18.03 -49.76
C ILE A 120 -55.48 17.46 -48.60
N GLY A 121 -56.80 17.53 -48.68
CA GLY A 121 -57.69 16.96 -47.67
C GLY A 121 -57.51 15.44 -47.52
N SER A 122 -57.32 14.75 -48.62
CA SER A 122 -57.06 13.31 -48.60
C SER A 122 -55.69 12.98 -47.96
N ILE A 123 -54.64 13.72 -48.29
CA ILE A 123 -53.31 13.57 -47.68
C ILE A 123 -53.37 13.85 -46.17
N VAL A 124 -54.04 14.94 -45.79
CA VAL A 124 -54.23 15.34 -44.39
C VAL A 124 -55.03 14.29 -43.62
N LEU A 125 -56.09 13.78 -44.22
CA LEU A 125 -56.89 12.70 -43.63
C LEU A 125 -56.07 11.42 -43.44
N LEU A 126 -55.25 11.02 -44.43
CA LEU A 126 -54.37 9.88 -44.35
C LEU A 126 -53.32 10.04 -43.22
N VAL A 127 -52.72 11.21 -43.07
CA VAL A 127 -51.77 11.50 -41.98
C VAL A 127 -52.47 11.55 -40.62
N ALA A 128 -53.68 12.12 -40.52
CA ALA A 128 -54.48 12.10 -39.30
C ALA A 128 -54.88 10.68 -38.90
N ILE A 129 -55.32 9.86 -39.87
CA ILE A 129 -55.62 8.44 -39.66
C ILE A 129 -54.37 7.70 -39.21
N TYR A 130 -53.19 7.91 -39.85
CA TYR A 130 -51.92 7.32 -39.45
C TYR A 130 -51.53 7.67 -38.01
N GLN A 131 -51.68 8.92 -37.60
CA GLN A 131 -51.38 9.35 -36.23
C GLN A 131 -52.41 8.90 -35.21
N PHE A 132 -53.69 8.96 -35.51
CA PHE A 132 -54.79 8.65 -34.58
C PHE A 132 -54.88 7.15 -34.28
N PHE A 133 -54.71 6.30 -35.34
CA PHE A 133 -54.78 4.85 -35.16
C PHE A 133 -53.47 4.21 -34.75
N LYS A 134 -52.37 5.00 -34.57
CA LYS A 134 -51.06 4.40 -34.35
C LYS A 134 -50.87 3.14 -35.20
N ILE A 135 -51.15 3.25 -36.49
CA ILE A 135 -50.88 2.15 -37.43
C ILE A 135 -49.46 1.70 -37.16
N LYS A 136 -49.27 0.46 -36.74
CA LYS A 136 -48.02 -0.07 -36.22
C LYS A 136 -46.90 0.43 -37.11
N SER A 137 -46.07 1.35 -36.60
CA SER A 137 -44.98 1.96 -37.35
C SER A 137 -44.03 0.87 -37.92
N ASP A 138 -44.03 -0.29 -37.31
CA ASP A 138 -43.28 -1.46 -37.73
C ASP A 138 -43.59 -1.90 -39.13
N GLY A 139 -44.87 -1.99 -39.55
CA GLY A 139 -45.25 -2.39 -40.88
C GLY A 139 -44.76 -1.42 -41.96
N PHE A 140 -44.88 -0.12 -41.69
CA PHE A 140 -44.44 0.94 -42.60
C PHE A 140 -42.92 0.97 -42.79
N TYR A 141 -42.17 1.00 -41.66
CA TYR A 141 -40.71 1.02 -41.73
C TYR A 141 -40.14 -0.32 -42.24
N SER A 142 -40.78 -1.46 -41.98
CA SER A 142 -40.42 -2.75 -42.54
C SER A 142 -40.54 -2.75 -44.08
N CYS A 143 -41.63 -2.17 -44.60
CA CYS A 143 -41.83 -2.04 -46.06
C CYS A 143 -40.74 -1.15 -46.69
N LEU A 144 -40.40 -0.04 -46.05
CA LEU A 144 -39.33 0.85 -46.49
C LEU A 144 -37.95 0.18 -46.44
N LEU A 145 -37.62 -0.56 -45.38
CA LEU A 145 -36.35 -1.30 -45.24
C LEU A 145 -36.22 -2.42 -46.30
N THR A 146 -37.33 -3.00 -46.73
CA THR A 146 -37.32 -4.07 -47.73
C THR A 146 -37.43 -3.55 -49.16
N SER A 147 -37.73 -2.25 -49.34
CA SER A 147 -37.89 -1.65 -50.67
C SER A 147 -36.55 -1.57 -51.40
N LYS A 148 -36.56 -1.87 -52.71
CA LYS A 148 -35.38 -1.76 -53.59
C LYS A 148 -34.91 -0.31 -53.83
N CYS A 149 -35.72 0.66 -53.43
CA CYS A 149 -35.42 2.10 -53.61
C CYS A 149 -34.35 2.63 -52.65
N LEU A 150 -34.12 1.94 -51.54
CA LEU A 150 -33.16 2.36 -50.51
C LEU A 150 -31.96 1.41 -50.48
N SER A 151 -30.81 1.88 -50.96
CA SER A 151 -29.59 1.08 -50.99
C SER A 151 -29.05 0.78 -49.59
N LEU A 152 -28.89 -0.51 -49.30
CA LEU A 152 -28.30 -1.05 -48.08
C LEU A 152 -26.90 -1.65 -48.33
N SER A 153 -26.48 -1.81 -49.58
CA SER A 153 -25.31 -2.63 -50.01
C SER A 153 -23.96 -2.18 -49.40
N ARG A 154 -23.83 -0.93 -48.96
CA ARG A 154 -22.59 -0.40 -48.36
C ARG A 154 -22.68 -0.19 -46.85
N LYS A 155 -23.56 -0.94 -46.20
CA LYS A 155 -23.78 -0.78 -44.73
C LYS A 155 -23.62 -2.11 -44.02
N VAL A 156 -23.14 -2.04 -42.79
CA VAL A 156 -23.12 -3.15 -41.84
C VAL A 156 -23.93 -2.69 -40.63
N LEU A 157 -24.88 -3.48 -40.21
CA LEU A 157 -25.64 -3.20 -38.99
C LEU A 157 -24.91 -3.82 -37.80
N VAL A 158 -24.56 -3.00 -36.80
CA VAL A 158 -23.94 -3.44 -35.56
C VAL A 158 -24.95 -3.21 -34.42
N ILE A 159 -25.29 -4.26 -33.70
CA ILE A 159 -26.13 -4.22 -32.49
C ILE A 159 -25.23 -4.43 -31.31
N ASP A 160 -24.87 -3.33 -30.64
CA ASP A 160 -23.92 -3.30 -29.51
C ASP A 160 -24.62 -3.61 -28.20
N ASP A 161 -23.82 -4.11 -27.19
CA ASP A 161 -24.29 -4.48 -25.86
C ASP A 161 -25.54 -5.40 -25.87
N PHE A 162 -25.58 -6.37 -26.77
CA PHE A 162 -26.72 -7.27 -26.95
C PHE A 162 -27.03 -8.11 -25.70
N ASP A 163 -26.02 -8.45 -24.92
CA ASP A 163 -26.11 -9.18 -23.67
C ASP A 163 -26.77 -8.37 -22.52
N ARG A 164 -26.95 -7.05 -22.71
CA ARG A 164 -27.61 -6.15 -21.74
C ARG A 164 -29.05 -5.84 -22.07
N MET A 165 -29.48 -6.24 -23.22
CA MET A 165 -30.86 -6.03 -23.65
C MET A 165 -31.81 -6.90 -22.83
N SER A 166 -32.98 -6.36 -22.48
CA SER A 166 -34.05 -7.17 -21.89
C SER A 166 -34.49 -8.27 -22.85
N ASN A 167 -35.04 -9.37 -22.32
CA ASN A 167 -35.51 -10.48 -23.12
C ASN A 167 -36.46 -10.02 -24.23
N LYS A 168 -37.35 -9.07 -23.94
CA LYS A 168 -38.28 -8.50 -24.93
C LYS A 168 -37.54 -7.76 -26.04
N GLN A 169 -36.50 -7.00 -25.72
CA GLN A 169 -35.69 -6.32 -26.75
C GLN A 169 -34.86 -7.30 -27.58
N GLN A 170 -34.35 -8.36 -26.96
CA GLN A 170 -33.68 -9.44 -27.69
C GLN A 170 -34.62 -10.13 -28.68
N GLU A 171 -35.85 -10.45 -28.25
CA GLU A 171 -36.89 -10.99 -29.16
C GLU A 171 -37.25 -10.04 -30.31
N GLU A 172 -37.36 -8.76 -30.03
CA GLU A 172 -37.60 -7.74 -31.06
C GLU A 172 -36.46 -7.63 -32.08
N SER A 173 -35.22 -7.92 -31.66
CA SER A 173 -34.07 -7.96 -32.56
C SER A 173 -34.18 -9.07 -33.61
N TYR A 174 -34.99 -10.12 -33.37
CA TYR A 174 -35.35 -11.10 -34.38
C TYR A 174 -36.11 -10.55 -35.57
N LYS A 175 -36.97 -9.60 -35.29
CA LYS A 175 -37.74 -8.97 -36.39
C LYS A 175 -36.77 -8.25 -37.33
N ILE A 176 -35.72 -7.62 -36.76
CA ILE A 176 -34.68 -6.98 -37.57
C ILE A 176 -33.91 -8.02 -38.37
N PHE A 177 -33.49 -9.11 -37.73
CA PHE A 177 -32.79 -10.19 -38.38
C PHE A 177 -33.63 -10.74 -39.55
N SER A 178 -34.89 -11.10 -39.35
CA SER A 178 -35.75 -11.66 -40.37
C SER A 178 -35.96 -10.73 -41.59
N LEU A 179 -35.92 -9.41 -41.37
CA LEU A 179 -36.06 -8.41 -42.43
C LEU A 179 -34.78 -8.17 -43.22
N LEU A 180 -33.62 -8.24 -42.57
CA LEU A 180 -32.34 -7.79 -43.12
C LEU A 180 -31.37 -8.95 -43.44
N ASN A 181 -31.65 -10.16 -42.97
CA ASN A 181 -30.81 -11.34 -43.23
C ASN A 181 -30.58 -11.55 -44.75
N GLY A 182 -29.33 -11.79 -45.14
CA GLY A 182 -28.91 -11.95 -46.53
C GLY A 182 -28.84 -10.64 -47.34
N LYS A 183 -29.36 -9.50 -46.81
CA LYS A 183 -29.32 -8.21 -47.52
C LYS A 183 -28.12 -7.36 -47.10
N ILE A 184 -27.77 -7.39 -45.84
CA ILE A 184 -26.59 -6.71 -45.25
C ILE A 184 -25.94 -7.60 -44.19
N PRO A 185 -24.65 -7.40 -43.91
CA PRO A 185 -24.02 -8.02 -42.75
C PRO A 185 -24.62 -7.47 -41.46
N ILE A 186 -24.90 -8.37 -40.50
CA ILE A 186 -25.38 -8.01 -39.16
C ILE A 186 -24.35 -8.51 -38.17
N VAL A 187 -23.91 -7.64 -37.25
CA VAL A 187 -22.97 -7.99 -36.21
C VAL A 187 -23.63 -7.75 -34.83
N PHE A 188 -23.93 -8.82 -34.13
CA PHE A 188 -24.30 -8.76 -32.72
C PHE A 188 -23.03 -8.71 -31.88
N VAL A 189 -23.00 -7.86 -30.86
CA VAL A 189 -21.84 -7.63 -29.99
C VAL A 189 -22.24 -7.84 -28.54
N GLY A 190 -21.57 -8.73 -27.85
CA GLY A 190 -21.90 -9.01 -26.46
C GLY A 190 -21.10 -10.18 -25.86
N ASP A 191 -21.49 -10.59 -24.68
CA ASP A 191 -21.01 -11.79 -24.01
C ASP A 191 -21.99 -12.93 -24.30
N ILE A 192 -21.56 -13.90 -25.08
CA ILE A 192 -22.44 -14.98 -25.52
C ILE A 192 -22.92 -15.84 -24.34
N GLU A 193 -22.13 -15.97 -23.29
CA GLU A 193 -22.51 -16.76 -22.13
C GLU A 193 -23.69 -16.14 -21.37
N LYS A 194 -23.77 -14.79 -21.33
CA LYS A 194 -24.87 -14.07 -20.69
C LYS A 194 -26.17 -14.09 -21.51
N VAL A 195 -26.06 -14.25 -22.83
CA VAL A 195 -27.21 -14.28 -23.72
C VAL A 195 -27.91 -15.64 -23.69
N HIS A 196 -27.19 -16.72 -23.34
CA HIS A 196 -27.73 -18.09 -23.34
C HIS A 196 -28.60 -18.46 -22.13
N LEU A 197 -28.81 -17.57 -21.18
CA LEU A 197 -29.54 -17.88 -19.95
C LEU A 197 -31.05 -18.14 -20.15
N ASN A 198 -31.60 -17.85 -21.34
CA ASN A 198 -33.01 -18.09 -21.64
C ASN A 198 -33.17 -19.03 -22.85
N ASP A 199 -33.45 -20.28 -22.58
CA ASP A 199 -33.98 -21.35 -23.44
C ASP A 199 -33.63 -21.36 -24.92
N ASN A 200 -33.08 -22.50 -25.31
CA ASN A 200 -33.17 -23.09 -26.64
C ASN A 200 -32.40 -22.40 -27.79
N ASN A 201 -31.16 -22.79 -28.02
CA ASN A 201 -30.48 -22.83 -29.36
C ASN A 201 -30.85 -21.75 -30.40
N PHE A 202 -31.45 -20.66 -29.91
CA PHE A 202 -32.03 -19.60 -30.67
C PHE A 202 -30.96 -18.82 -31.44
N LEU A 203 -29.89 -18.40 -30.71
CA LEU A 203 -28.78 -17.67 -31.33
C LEU A 203 -28.04 -18.55 -32.35
N SER A 204 -27.93 -19.85 -32.10
CA SER A 204 -27.30 -20.77 -33.07
C SER A 204 -28.03 -20.86 -34.39
N LYS A 205 -29.33 -20.51 -34.43
CA LYS A 205 -30.11 -20.46 -35.66
C LYS A 205 -29.96 -19.16 -36.43
N ILE A 206 -29.48 -18.11 -35.79
CA ILE A 206 -29.37 -16.78 -36.39
C ILE A 206 -27.91 -16.45 -36.71
N ILE A 207 -26.98 -16.87 -35.85
CA ILE A 207 -25.57 -16.54 -36.02
C ILE A 207 -24.94 -17.53 -37.01
N ASP A 208 -24.52 -17.01 -38.16
CA ASP A 208 -23.78 -17.79 -39.14
C ASP A 208 -22.35 -18.04 -38.70
N ARG A 209 -21.72 -17.05 -38.04
CA ARG A 209 -20.33 -17.15 -37.59
C ARG A 209 -20.10 -16.38 -36.26
N ARG A 210 -19.41 -17.02 -35.36
CA ARG A 210 -18.88 -16.39 -34.15
C ARG A 210 -17.48 -15.83 -34.40
N ILE A 211 -17.22 -14.64 -33.93
CA ILE A 211 -15.94 -13.93 -33.97
C ILE A 211 -15.49 -13.70 -32.55
N GLU A 212 -14.33 -14.23 -32.20
CA GLU A 212 -13.70 -13.94 -30.92
C GLU A 212 -12.82 -12.70 -31.05
N LEU A 213 -12.64 -12.00 -29.94
CA LEU A 213 -11.67 -10.90 -29.89
C LEU A 213 -10.26 -11.40 -30.18
N PRO A 214 -9.40 -10.56 -30.78
CA PRO A 214 -8.01 -10.91 -31.05
C PRO A 214 -7.28 -11.39 -29.79
N PHE A 215 -6.41 -12.39 -29.95
CA PHE A 215 -5.65 -12.98 -28.85
C PHE A 215 -4.79 -11.95 -28.07
N VAL A 216 -4.33 -10.90 -28.74
CA VAL A 216 -3.60 -9.78 -28.11
C VAL A 216 -4.43 -9.03 -27.06
N LEU A 217 -5.77 -9.13 -27.11
CA LEU A 217 -6.69 -8.58 -26.11
C LEU A 217 -7.06 -9.59 -25.01
N HIS A 218 -6.46 -10.78 -25.01
CA HIS A 218 -6.69 -11.76 -23.97
C HIS A 218 -6.07 -11.27 -22.64
N PRO A 219 -6.73 -11.47 -21.50
CA PRO A 219 -6.23 -11.02 -20.19
C PRO A 219 -4.77 -11.37 -19.90
N SER A 220 -4.31 -12.59 -20.26
CA SER A 220 -2.92 -13.00 -20.04
C SER A 220 -1.91 -12.07 -20.72
N ASN A 221 -2.17 -11.68 -21.98
CA ASN A 221 -1.24 -10.84 -22.73
C ASN A 221 -1.26 -9.40 -22.25
N ILE A 222 -2.47 -8.82 -22.08
CA ILE A 222 -2.59 -7.42 -21.66
C ILE A 222 -1.99 -7.16 -20.27
N TRP A 223 -2.05 -8.17 -19.37
CA TRP A 223 -1.49 -8.03 -18.03
C TRP A 223 0.00 -8.35 -17.97
N GLN A 224 0.46 -9.35 -18.73
CA GLN A 224 1.90 -9.61 -18.83
C GLN A 224 2.64 -8.39 -19.38
N ASP A 225 2.20 -7.84 -20.52
CA ASP A 225 2.79 -6.64 -21.12
C ASP A 225 2.76 -5.43 -20.16
N TYR A 226 1.65 -5.28 -19.43
CA TYR A 226 1.50 -4.18 -18.48
C TYR A 226 2.46 -4.32 -17.28
N PHE A 227 2.59 -5.51 -16.72
CA PHE A 227 3.51 -5.72 -15.58
C PHE A 227 4.98 -5.67 -16.01
N GLU A 228 5.31 -6.05 -17.23
CA GLU A 228 6.65 -5.80 -17.79
C GLU A 228 6.93 -4.29 -17.89
N LEU A 229 5.94 -3.50 -18.31
CA LEU A 229 6.03 -2.04 -18.34
C LEU A 229 6.22 -1.44 -16.94
N LEU A 230 5.44 -1.91 -15.95
CA LEU A 230 5.58 -1.51 -14.55
C LEU A 230 6.97 -1.84 -14.00
N GLY A 231 7.44 -3.07 -14.22
CA GLY A 231 8.78 -3.51 -13.76
C GLY A 231 9.89 -2.64 -14.31
N LYS A 232 9.81 -2.25 -15.59
CA LYS A 232 10.75 -1.31 -16.21
C LYS A 232 10.66 0.09 -15.60
N LYS A 233 9.45 0.57 -15.31
CA LYS A 233 9.23 1.91 -14.75
C LYS A 233 9.68 2.03 -13.30
N PHE A 234 9.49 0.98 -12.51
CA PHE A 234 9.91 0.91 -11.11
C PHE A 234 11.35 0.41 -10.94
N SER A 235 12.01 -0.03 -12.02
CA SER A 235 13.32 -0.67 -11.95
C SER A 235 13.36 -1.90 -11.03
N THR A 236 12.22 -2.58 -10.89
CA THR A 236 12.00 -3.71 -9.98
C THR A 236 11.39 -4.88 -10.74
N ARG A 237 11.81 -6.09 -10.40
CA ARG A 237 11.18 -7.30 -10.92
C ARG A 237 9.95 -7.65 -10.08
N LEU A 238 8.77 -7.46 -10.64
CA LEU A 238 7.51 -7.87 -10.01
C LEU A 238 7.34 -9.38 -10.08
N SER A 239 6.67 -9.96 -9.08
CA SER A 239 6.39 -11.40 -9.09
C SER A 239 5.39 -11.78 -10.17
N ASP A 240 5.52 -13.01 -10.69
CA ASP A 240 4.59 -13.55 -11.69
C ASP A 240 3.16 -13.72 -11.15
N ASP A 241 2.97 -13.68 -9.83
CA ASP A 241 1.66 -13.85 -9.20
C ASP A 241 0.69 -12.76 -9.62
N PHE A 242 1.17 -11.54 -9.93
CA PHE A 242 0.34 -10.45 -10.42
C PHE A 242 -0.37 -10.81 -11.71
N TRP A 243 0.36 -10.95 -12.81
CA TRP A 243 -0.27 -11.15 -14.12
C TRP A 243 -1.06 -12.47 -14.18
N LYS A 244 -0.61 -13.50 -13.45
CA LYS A 244 -1.33 -14.77 -13.32
C LYS A 244 -2.67 -14.56 -12.62
N ARG A 245 -2.71 -13.80 -11.51
CA ARG A 245 -3.94 -13.53 -10.77
C ARG A 245 -4.94 -12.71 -11.58
N PHE A 246 -4.51 -11.63 -12.18
CA PHE A 246 -5.36 -10.79 -13.03
C PHE A 246 -5.89 -11.57 -14.25
N SER A 247 -5.05 -12.39 -14.87
CA SER A 247 -5.45 -13.26 -15.98
C SER A 247 -6.46 -14.32 -15.54
N PHE A 248 -6.23 -14.97 -14.41
CA PHE A 248 -7.13 -15.99 -13.86
C PHE A 248 -8.52 -15.42 -13.54
N GLU A 249 -8.59 -14.21 -13.02
CA GLU A 249 -9.85 -13.52 -12.72
C GLU A 249 -10.48 -12.87 -13.97
N ASN A 250 -9.92 -13.12 -15.15
CA ASN A 250 -10.39 -12.54 -16.42
C ASN A 250 -10.52 -11.01 -16.37
N ARG A 251 -9.60 -10.33 -15.63
CA ARG A 251 -9.55 -8.87 -15.59
C ARG A 251 -9.26 -8.32 -16.98
N ASN A 252 -10.10 -7.45 -17.45
CA ASN A 252 -10.11 -7.02 -18.84
C ASN A 252 -9.37 -5.67 -19.06
N LEU A 253 -9.44 -5.14 -20.27
CA LEU A 253 -8.77 -3.91 -20.66
C LEU A 253 -9.23 -2.68 -19.86
N ARG A 254 -10.52 -2.61 -19.49
CA ARG A 254 -11.05 -1.53 -18.63
C ARG A 254 -10.49 -1.62 -17.23
N ASP A 255 -10.41 -2.83 -16.66
CA ASP A 255 -9.83 -3.06 -15.36
C ASP A 255 -8.35 -2.63 -15.34
N ARG A 256 -7.60 -2.92 -16.43
CA ARG A 256 -6.22 -2.45 -16.59
C ARG A 256 -6.12 -0.93 -16.58
N ASN A 257 -6.99 -0.26 -17.33
CA ASN A 257 -6.98 1.21 -17.38
C ASN A 257 -7.27 1.80 -16.01
N HIS A 258 -8.31 1.32 -15.31
CA HIS A 258 -8.62 1.77 -13.95
C HIS A 258 -7.46 1.50 -12.99
N PHE A 259 -6.87 0.31 -13.06
CA PHE A 259 -5.72 -0.02 -12.21
C PHE A 259 -4.54 0.93 -12.49
N ASN A 260 -4.23 1.19 -13.77
CA ASN A 260 -3.20 2.13 -14.16
C ASN A 260 -3.47 3.57 -13.68
N ASP A 261 -4.73 4.01 -13.67
CA ASP A 261 -5.09 5.33 -13.17
C ASP A 261 -4.73 5.46 -11.68
N TYR A 262 -5.05 4.44 -10.86
CA TYR A 262 -4.67 4.42 -9.44
C TYR A 262 -3.17 4.24 -9.22
N VAL A 263 -2.49 3.45 -10.04
CA VAL A 263 -1.02 3.35 -10.01
C VAL A 263 -0.39 4.71 -10.27
N ASN A 264 -0.83 5.41 -11.29
CA ASN A 264 -0.35 6.76 -11.60
C ASN A 264 -0.66 7.76 -10.47
N GLN A 265 -1.84 7.67 -9.89
CA GLN A 265 -2.26 8.53 -8.79
C GLN A 265 -1.39 8.30 -7.55
N GLU A 266 -1.23 7.05 -7.11
CA GLU A 266 -0.54 6.76 -5.85
C GLU A 266 0.98 6.91 -5.99
N PHE A 267 1.58 6.31 -7.02
CA PHE A 267 3.05 6.34 -7.13
C PHE A 267 3.61 7.68 -7.62
N PHE A 268 2.94 8.34 -8.57
CA PHE A 268 3.51 9.51 -9.22
C PHE A 268 2.85 10.84 -8.79
N SER A 269 1.51 10.91 -8.71
CA SER A 269 0.86 12.14 -8.28
C SER A 269 1.02 12.40 -6.78
N ARG A 270 0.98 11.33 -5.96
CA ARG A 270 1.19 11.39 -4.51
C ARG A 270 2.63 11.14 -4.08
N GLY A 271 3.49 10.78 -5.02
CA GLY A 271 4.92 10.61 -4.77
C GLY A 271 5.27 9.40 -3.90
N LYS A 272 4.49 8.32 -3.91
CA LYS A 272 4.80 7.12 -3.10
C LYS A 272 5.93 6.26 -3.66
N LEU A 273 6.39 6.51 -4.89
CA LEU A 273 7.49 5.77 -5.47
C LEU A 273 8.77 5.99 -4.64
N GLY A 274 9.41 4.89 -4.22
CA GLY A 274 10.58 4.94 -3.33
C GLY A 274 10.25 5.09 -1.84
N HIS A 275 8.99 5.33 -1.48
CA HIS A 275 8.54 5.49 -0.10
C HIS A 275 7.77 4.27 0.46
N VAL A 276 7.36 3.37 -0.42
CA VAL A 276 6.65 2.13 -0.10
C VAL A 276 7.20 0.97 -0.94
N GLN A 277 7.00 -0.27 -0.51
CA GLN A 277 7.30 -1.45 -1.32
C GLN A 277 6.34 -1.52 -2.50
N GLU A 278 6.84 -1.41 -3.74
CA GLU A 278 6.03 -1.28 -4.94
C GLU A 278 5.04 -2.44 -5.10
N GLU A 279 5.51 -3.67 -4.91
CA GLU A 279 4.69 -4.86 -5.06
C GLU A 279 3.55 -4.90 -4.03
N GLN A 280 3.83 -4.55 -2.78
CA GLN A 280 2.81 -4.50 -1.73
C GLN A 280 1.78 -3.39 -2.02
N GLN A 281 2.22 -2.22 -2.46
CA GLN A 281 1.32 -1.13 -2.83
C GLN A 281 0.42 -1.51 -4.01
N LEU A 282 0.95 -2.20 -5.02
CA LEU A 282 0.15 -2.69 -6.13
C LEU A 282 -0.93 -3.68 -5.67
N TRP A 283 -0.63 -4.57 -4.72
CA TRP A 283 -1.63 -5.47 -4.13
C TRP A 283 -2.70 -4.73 -3.32
N ILE A 284 -2.34 -3.66 -2.63
CA ILE A 284 -3.31 -2.82 -1.92
C ILE A 284 -4.24 -2.09 -2.90
N ILE A 285 -3.70 -1.53 -4.01
CA ILE A 285 -4.50 -0.94 -5.08
C ILE A 285 -5.45 -1.99 -5.69
N TYR A 286 -4.95 -3.21 -5.94
CA TYR A 286 -5.77 -4.30 -6.44
C TYR A 286 -6.92 -4.65 -5.50
N THR A 287 -6.60 -4.75 -4.22
CA THR A 287 -7.59 -5.06 -3.17
C THR A 287 -8.66 -3.96 -3.07
N TYR A 288 -8.24 -2.70 -3.13
CA TYR A 288 -9.17 -1.57 -3.14
C TYR A 288 -10.17 -1.64 -4.30
N LEU A 289 -9.68 -1.92 -5.50
CA LEU A 289 -10.50 -1.92 -6.71
C LEU A 289 -11.44 -3.12 -6.80
N PHE A 290 -10.97 -4.30 -6.41
CA PHE A 290 -11.67 -5.54 -6.72
C PHE A 290 -12.18 -6.32 -5.52
N TYR A 291 -11.69 -5.98 -4.31
CA TYR A 291 -12.04 -6.66 -3.06
C TYR A 291 -12.33 -5.67 -1.93
N PRO A 292 -13.34 -4.81 -2.07
CA PRO A 292 -13.60 -3.71 -1.14
C PRO A 292 -13.81 -4.19 0.31
N GLU A 293 -14.34 -5.39 0.51
CA GLU A 293 -14.53 -5.93 1.86
C GLU A 293 -13.21 -6.31 2.52
N LEU A 294 -12.26 -6.88 1.76
CA LEU A 294 -10.91 -7.15 2.27
C LEU A 294 -10.15 -5.84 2.55
N TYR A 295 -10.32 -4.84 1.69
CA TYR A 295 -9.73 -3.53 1.92
C TYR A 295 -10.25 -2.88 3.21
N LYS A 296 -11.54 -3.00 3.52
CA LYS A 296 -12.12 -2.53 4.79
C LYS A 296 -11.54 -3.26 6.00
N GLN A 297 -11.25 -4.57 5.89
CA GLN A 297 -10.58 -5.33 6.95
C GLN A 297 -9.15 -4.82 7.18
N LEU A 298 -8.40 -4.54 6.09
CA LEU A 298 -7.07 -3.92 6.20
C LEU A 298 -7.12 -2.56 6.91
N LEU A 299 -8.08 -1.70 6.56
CA LEU A 299 -8.27 -0.39 7.21
C LEU A 299 -8.53 -0.50 8.72
N LYS A 300 -9.23 -1.56 9.15
CA LYS A 300 -9.51 -1.83 10.56
C LYS A 300 -8.38 -2.58 11.26
N ASN A 301 -7.31 -2.89 10.55
CA ASN A 301 -6.21 -3.73 11.03
C ASN A 301 -6.68 -5.12 11.50
N GLU A 302 -7.74 -5.65 10.86
CA GLU A 302 -8.23 -7.00 11.12
C GLU A 302 -7.34 -8.03 10.39
N GLU A 303 -7.04 -9.15 11.05
CA GLU A 303 -6.25 -10.23 10.44
C GLU A 303 -7.06 -10.93 9.34
N ILE A 304 -6.51 -10.98 8.13
CA ILE A 304 -7.14 -11.67 7.00
C ILE A 304 -6.96 -13.17 7.17
N LYS A 305 -8.09 -13.87 7.36
CA LYS A 305 -8.11 -15.32 7.49
C LYS A 305 -8.21 -15.98 6.12
N VAL A 306 -7.32 -16.90 5.86
CA VAL A 306 -7.37 -17.76 4.67
C VAL A 306 -8.38 -18.86 4.94
N LYS A 307 -9.44 -18.98 4.13
CA LYS A 307 -10.42 -20.07 4.23
C LYS A 307 -9.79 -21.37 3.76
N ASP A 308 -9.99 -22.44 4.52
CA ASP A 308 -9.41 -23.75 4.20
C ASP A 308 -9.93 -24.33 2.87
N ASP A 309 -11.13 -23.98 2.46
CA ASP A 309 -11.72 -24.39 1.18
C ASP A 309 -10.97 -23.84 -0.06
N GLU A 310 -10.26 -22.73 0.08
CA GLU A 310 -9.42 -22.17 -0.99
C GLU A 310 -8.03 -22.81 -1.05
N LYS A 311 -7.58 -23.47 0.02
CA LYS A 311 -6.34 -24.25 0.04
C LYS A 311 -6.43 -25.58 -0.71
N THR A 312 -7.62 -26.08 -0.99
CA THR A 312 -7.88 -27.46 -1.40
C THR A 312 -8.49 -27.66 -2.78
N SER A 313 -8.49 -26.72 -3.70
CA SER A 313 -8.75 -27.12 -5.10
C SER A 313 -7.50 -27.76 -5.74
N PHE A 314 -7.03 -28.80 -5.08
CA PHE A 314 -6.00 -29.72 -5.58
C PHE A 314 -6.67 -30.79 -6.47
N THR A 315 -7.25 -30.40 -7.57
CA THR A 315 -7.63 -31.38 -8.60
C THR A 315 -7.10 -30.88 -9.94
N GLY A 316 -5.88 -31.34 -10.24
CA GLY A 316 -5.44 -31.56 -11.62
C GLY A 316 -4.86 -30.37 -12.36
N ILE A 317 -3.55 -30.39 -12.56
CA ILE A 317 -2.79 -29.90 -13.74
C ILE A 317 -2.43 -28.40 -13.79
N PHE A 318 -3.15 -27.48 -13.21
CA PHE A 318 -2.70 -26.08 -13.13
C PHE A 318 -2.67 -25.59 -11.70
N LYS A 319 -1.46 -25.30 -11.18
CA LYS A 319 -1.29 -24.50 -9.96
C LYS A 319 -1.84 -23.10 -10.26
N PHE A 320 -3.07 -22.85 -9.86
CA PHE A 320 -3.59 -21.48 -9.77
C PHE A 320 -2.70 -20.71 -8.80
N GLY A 321 -2.35 -19.49 -9.13
CA GLY A 321 -1.56 -18.62 -8.25
C GLY A 321 -2.22 -18.49 -6.87
N ARG A 322 -1.45 -17.99 -5.89
CA ARG A 322 -1.88 -17.78 -4.51
C ARG A 322 -3.19 -16.99 -4.45
N SER A 323 -4.08 -17.31 -3.51
CA SER A 323 -5.32 -16.54 -3.31
C SER A 323 -4.99 -15.11 -2.83
N ILE A 324 -5.91 -14.17 -3.06
CA ILE A 324 -5.71 -12.79 -2.59
C ILE A 324 -5.60 -12.74 -1.05
N GLN A 325 -6.33 -13.60 -0.34
CA GLN A 325 -6.28 -13.70 1.12
C GLN A 325 -4.92 -14.21 1.59
N GLU A 326 -4.30 -15.18 0.90
CA GLU A 326 -2.95 -15.65 1.21
C GLU A 326 -1.93 -14.54 1.02
N ILE A 327 -2.01 -13.81 -0.09
CA ILE A 327 -1.08 -12.71 -0.40
C ILE A 327 -1.21 -11.61 0.65
N LEU A 328 -2.43 -11.18 0.98
CA LEU A 328 -2.66 -10.14 1.98
C LEU A 328 -2.26 -10.60 3.39
N SER A 329 -2.51 -11.86 3.74
CA SER A 329 -2.05 -12.43 5.02
C SER A 329 -0.53 -12.40 5.13
N ASP A 330 0.18 -12.72 4.04
CA ASP A 330 1.64 -12.65 4.02
C ASP A 330 2.16 -11.20 4.12
N ILE A 331 1.50 -10.26 3.43
CA ILE A 331 1.83 -8.82 3.55
C ILE A 331 1.65 -8.36 5.01
N GLN A 332 0.57 -8.76 5.68
CA GLN A 332 0.33 -8.42 7.08
C GLN A 332 1.33 -9.09 8.05
N ARG A 333 1.85 -10.27 7.71
CA ARG A 333 2.77 -11.04 8.55
C ARG A 333 4.23 -10.91 8.18
N SER A 334 4.53 -10.26 7.07
CA SER A 334 5.90 -10.14 6.55
C SER A 334 6.84 -9.56 7.60
N ASN A 335 7.82 -10.36 8.00
CA ASN A 335 8.92 -9.93 8.87
C ASN A 335 10.17 -9.56 8.06
N LEU A 336 10.05 -9.44 6.74
CA LEU A 336 11.17 -9.02 5.91
C LEU A 336 11.56 -7.60 6.29
N ASN A 337 12.80 -7.49 6.77
CA ASN A 337 13.38 -6.21 7.09
C ASN A 337 13.94 -5.65 5.78
N GLN A 338 13.20 -4.76 5.14
CA GLN A 338 13.51 -4.14 3.86
C GLN A 338 13.15 -2.66 3.91
N TYR A 339 13.88 -1.87 3.17
CA TYR A 339 13.56 -0.47 2.98
C TYR A 339 13.16 -0.20 1.51
N PRO A 340 12.12 0.57 1.24
CA PRO A 340 11.19 1.25 2.17
C PRO A 340 10.43 0.29 3.10
N PRO A 341 9.90 0.78 4.25
CA PRO A 341 9.21 -0.06 5.22
C PRO A 341 8.05 -0.82 4.59
N ASN A 342 7.90 -2.11 4.92
CA ASN A 342 6.80 -2.93 4.45
C ASN A 342 5.45 -2.52 5.11
N TYR A 343 4.34 -3.06 4.60
CA TYR A 343 2.99 -2.78 5.09
C TYR A 343 2.85 -3.01 6.60
N LYS A 344 3.43 -4.08 7.14
CA LYS A 344 3.35 -4.40 8.56
C LYS A 344 4.00 -3.32 9.44
N MET A 345 5.08 -2.72 8.98
CA MET A 345 5.83 -1.70 9.73
C MET A 345 5.18 -0.32 9.61
N ASN A 346 4.60 0.01 8.47
CA ASN A 346 3.96 1.30 8.22
C ASN A 346 2.74 1.14 7.31
N SER A 347 1.67 0.54 7.84
CA SER A 347 0.45 0.25 7.06
C SER A 347 -0.25 1.52 6.53
N SER A 348 -0.18 2.64 7.25
CA SER A 348 -0.84 3.88 6.86
C SER A 348 -0.32 4.43 5.53
N ALA A 349 0.97 4.31 5.25
CA ALA A 349 1.57 4.77 4.00
C ALA A 349 1.02 4.04 2.75
N TYR A 350 0.50 2.82 2.93
CA TYR A 350 -0.01 1.99 1.85
C TYR A 350 -1.46 2.25 1.48
N PHE A 351 -2.24 2.84 2.38
CA PHE A 351 -3.65 3.13 2.07
C PHE A 351 -3.77 4.20 0.98
N LEU A 352 -4.81 4.03 0.16
CA LEU A 352 -5.06 4.96 -0.93
C LEU A 352 -5.43 6.32 -0.35
N TYR A 353 -4.95 7.36 -1.04
CA TYR A 353 -5.13 8.77 -0.68
C TYR A 353 -4.32 9.24 0.54
N GLU A 354 -3.62 8.34 1.24
CA GLU A 354 -2.71 8.71 2.31
C GLU A 354 -1.32 9.09 1.76
N GLU A 355 -0.61 9.93 2.50
CA GLU A 355 0.76 10.34 2.16
C GLU A 355 1.77 9.47 2.89
N SER A 356 2.92 9.23 2.28
CA SER A 356 4.06 8.63 2.97
C SER A 356 5.00 9.73 3.45
N LEU A 357 5.26 9.74 4.75
CA LEU A 357 6.19 10.68 5.38
C LEU A 357 7.62 10.14 5.45
N ASN A 358 7.85 8.90 5.01
CA ASN A 358 9.18 8.30 5.02
C ASN A 358 10.05 8.96 3.94
N ARG A 359 11.35 9.13 4.25
CA ARG A 359 12.34 9.53 3.25
C ARG A 359 12.61 8.41 2.27
N THR A 360 13.12 8.74 1.08
CA THR A 360 13.56 7.73 0.12
C THR A 360 14.92 7.13 0.54
N LYS A 361 15.27 5.99 -0.08
CA LYS A 361 16.58 5.38 0.16
C LYS A 361 17.71 6.33 -0.25
N GLU A 362 17.57 7.03 -1.37
CA GLU A 362 18.55 7.98 -1.89
C GLU A 362 18.76 9.16 -0.94
N GLU A 363 17.71 9.67 -0.32
CA GLU A 363 17.81 10.73 0.68
C GLU A 363 18.58 10.27 1.92
N LEU A 364 18.32 9.03 2.37
CA LEU A 364 19.02 8.46 3.52
C LEU A 364 20.46 8.04 3.21
N ASP A 365 20.74 7.58 1.98
CA ASP A 365 22.11 7.35 1.50
C ASP A 365 22.90 8.67 1.50
N THR A 366 22.29 9.75 1.02
CA THR A 366 22.91 11.08 1.05
C THR A 366 23.17 11.56 2.47
N LEU A 367 22.24 11.30 3.42
CA LEU A 367 22.43 11.62 4.83
C LEU A 367 23.64 10.89 5.43
N LEU A 368 23.86 9.63 5.06
CA LEU A 368 25.03 8.87 5.50
C LEU A 368 26.36 9.44 4.95
N GLU A 369 26.34 10.02 3.76
CA GLU A 369 27.54 10.60 3.14
C GLU A 369 27.90 11.98 3.73
N THR A 370 26.89 12.76 4.11
CA THR A 370 27.09 14.09 4.70
C THR A 370 27.53 14.00 6.17
N ASP A 371 28.58 14.74 6.55
CA ASP A 371 29.00 14.83 7.97
C ASP A 371 28.15 15.90 8.66
N SER A 372 26.93 15.54 9.04
CA SER A 372 25.93 16.49 9.45
C SER A 372 25.50 16.28 10.92
N GLU A 373 25.21 17.38 11.59
CA GLU A 373 24.51 17.39 12.87
C GLU A 373 23.16 16.64 12.80
N GLU A 374 22.59 16.58 11.58
CA GLU A 374 21.37 15.84 11.31
C GLU A 374 21.55 14.32 11.49
N LEU A 375 22.64 13.73 11.00
CA LEU A 375 22.93 12.31 11.23
C LEU A 375 23.08 11.99 12.72
N SER A 376 23.75 12.89 13.47
CA SER A 376 23.86 12.74 14.92
C SER A 376 22.50 12.83 15.62
N ARG A 377 21.61 13.70 15.14
CA ARG A 377 20.23 13.80 15.65
C ARG A 377 19.43 12.53 15.35
N GLU A 378 19.50 12.03 14.11
CA GLU A 378 18.83 10.79 13.72
C GLU A 378 19.30 9.59 14.56
N LEU A 379 20.58 9.51 14.86
CA LEU A 379 21.12 8.47 15.74
C LEU A 379 20.61 8.60 17.17
N ARG A 380 20.50 9.83 17.72
CA ARG A 380 19.97 10.06 19.07
C ARG A 380 18.50 9.76 19.23
N GLU A 381 17.69 10.10 18.20
CA GLU A 381 16.23 10.03 18.23
C GLU A 381 15.70 8.74 17.59
N GLY A 382 16.56 8.01 16.87
CA GLY A 382 16.21 6.82 16.11
C GLY A 382 15.63 5.71 16.95
N ASN A 383 14.37 5.39 16.72
CA ASN A 383 13.65 4.31 17.37
C ASN A 383 12.98 3.41 16.32
N HIS A 384 12.40 2.29 16.74
CA HIS A 384 11.82 1.28 15.86
C HIS A 384 10.75 1.79 14.88
N LYS A 385 10.20 2.99 15.12
CA LYS A 385 9.18 3.60 14.26
C LYS A 385 9.73 4.64 13.29
N THR A 386 10.97 5.10 13.48
CA THR A 386 11.58 6.09 12.59
C THR A 386 12.05 5.44 11.30
N ASP A 387 11.92 6.16 10.18
CA ASP A 387 12.37 5.72 8.87
C ASP A 387 13.88 5.45 8.85
N PHE A 388 14.67 6.30 9.53
CA PHE A 388 16.11 6.11 9.67
C PHE A 388 16.48 4.80 10.37
N TYR A 389 15.79 4.43 11.46
CA TYR A 389 16.04 3.16 12.13
C TYR A 389 15.69 1.97 11.22
N GLN A 390 14.56 2.05 10.52
CA GLN A 390 14.11 1.01 9.61
C GLN A 390 15.09 0.82 8.44
N TYR A 391 15.56 1.93 7.87
CA TYR A 391 16.61 1.92 6.86
C TYR A 391 17.92 1.33 7.40
N LEU A 392 18.39 1.81 8.55
CA LEU A 392 19.59 1.31 9.20
C LEU A 392 19.52 -0.21 9.43
N SER A 393 18.42 -0.69 9.99
CA SER A 393 18.26 -2.11 10.31
C SER A 393 18.14 -3.01 9.07
N SER A 394 17.65 -2.48 7.96
CA SER A 394 17.52 -3.23 6.70
C SER A 394 18.80 -3.23 5.86
N GLU A 395 19.48 -2.09 5.78
CA GLU A 395 20.55 -1.86 4.82
C GLU A 395 21.96 -1.93 5.43
N TYR A 396 22.11 -1.97 6.76
CA TYR A 396 23.41 -1.91 7.44
C TYR A 396 24.46 -2.88 6.88
N LYS A 397 24.04 -4.09 6.52
CA LYS A 397 24.96 -5.10 5.97
C LYS A 397 25.50 -4.73 4.59
N SER A 398 24.76 -3.93 3.82
CA SER A 398 25.16 -3.45 2.49
C SER A 398 26.04 -2.19 2.55
N PHE A 399 26.15 -1.54 3.71
CA PHE A 399 26.97 -0.34 3.86
C PHE A 399 28.43 -0.62 3.67
N SER A 400 29.14 0.35 3.07
CA SER A 400 30.58 0.32 2.97
C SER A 400 31.23 0.40 4.35
N GLU A 401 32.45 -0.12 4.48
CA GLU A 401 33.21 -0.07 5.74
C GLU A 401 33.41 1.37 6.24
N ASN A 402 33.53 2.33 5.33
CA ASN A 402 33.62 3.76 5.69
C ASN A 402 32.34 4.30 6.31
N GLN A 403 31.16 3.92 5.77
CA GLN A 403 29.87 4.32 6.32
C GLN A 403 29.65 3.68 7.70
N LYS A 404 29.95 2.40 7.86
CA LYS A 404 29.89 1.71 9.16
C LYS A 404 30.81 2.32 10.20
N ALA A 405 32.07 2.61 9.81
CA ALA A 405 33.03 3.27 10.70
C ALA A 405 32.58 4.65 11.15
N LYS A 406 32.01 5.44 10.20
CA LYS A 406 31.44 6.75 10.49
C LYS A 406 30.28 6.67 11.49
N LEU A 407 29.31 5.77 11.24
CA LEU A 407 28.17 5.54 12.12
C LEU A 407 28.64 5.13 13.53
N LEU A 408 29.59 4.22 13.61
CA LEU A 408 30.14 3.78 14.90
C LEU A 408 30.83 4.93 15.64
N ARG A 409 31.64 5.73 14.95
CA ARG A 409 32.32 6.89 15.55
C ARG A 409 31.34 7.90 16.14
N ILE A 410 30.29 8.26 15.39
CA ILE A 410 29.25 9.17 15.86
C ILE A 410 28.50 8.53 17.04
N THR A 411 28.17 7.24 16.96
CA THR A 411 27.54 6.49 18.05
C THR A 411 28.37 6.55 19.32
N ILE A 412 29.68 6.34 19.25
CA ILE A 412 30.58 6.41 20.40
C ILE A 412 30.55 7.82 21.02
N GLN A 413 30.64 8.86 20.20
CA GLN A 413 30.61 10.25 20.68
C GLN A 413 29.28 10.62 21.34
N GLU A 414 28.15 10.23 20.72
CA GLU A 414 26.81 10.50 21.29
C GLU A 414 26.52 9.64 22.52
N SER A 415 27.12 8.47 22.64
CA SER A 415 26.95 7.57 23.79
C SER A 415 27.50 8.13 25.09
N LEU A 416 28.45 9.07 25.04
CA LEU A 416 28.96 9.74 26.24
C LEU A 416 27.97 10.74 26.85
N LYS A 417 26.94 11.13 26.10
CA LYS A 417 25.85 11.99 26.55
C LYS A 417 24.73 11.14 27.20
N PRO A 418 23.79 11.75 27.95
CA PRO A 418 22.74 11.00 28.67
C PRO A 418 21.67 10.38 27.74
N TYR A 419 21.86 10.42 26.42
CA TYR A 419 20.91 9.87 25.44
C TYR A 419 21.24 8.41 25.13
N ASN A 420 20.21 7.59 25.00
CA ASN A 420 20.31 6.26 24.40
C ASN A 420 19.18 6.07 23.39
N SER A 421 19.47 5.42 22.30
CA SER A 421 18.48 5.14 21.26
C SER A 421 18.62 3.72 20.72
N PRO A 422 17.53 3.11 20.27
CA PRO A 422 17.57 1.84 19.57
C PRO A 422 18.49 1.83 18.33
N ALA A 423 18.67 2.97 17.66
CA ALA A 423 19.58 3.08 16.51
C ALA A 423 21.05 2.94 16.93
N MET A 424 21.46 3.59 18.02
CA MET A 424 22.81 3.42 18.57
C MET A 424 23.05 2.00 19.06
N ASP A 425 22.10 1.43 19.82
CA ASP A 425 22.19 0.04 20.30
C ASP A 425 22.32 -0.96 19.15
N TYR A 426 21.61 -0.73 18.04
CA TYR A 426 21.67 -1.57 16.86
C TYR A 426 23.08 -1.56 16.23
N ILE A 427 23.68 -0.37 16.05
CA ILE A 427 25.03 -0.25 15.48
C ILE A 427 26.07 -0.95 16.36
N VAL A 428 25.98 -0.78 17.66
CA VAL A 428 26.89 -1.45 18.61
C VAL A 428 26.71 -2.97 18.55
N ALA A 429 25.47 -3.44 18.50
CA ALA A 429 25.17 -4.87 18.41
C ALA A 429 25.68 -5.50 17.10
N GLU A 430 25.46 -4.82 15.96
CA GLU A 430 25.93 -5.32 14.65
C GLU A 430 27.46 -5.29 14.56
N LYS A 431 28.10 -4.25 15.12
CA LYS A 431 29.58 -4.22 15.17
C LYS A 431 30.15 -5.35 16.01
N LEU A 432 29.51 -5.69 17.14
CA LEU A 432 29.90 -6.84 17.95
C LEU A 432 29.65 -8.17 17.22
N ASN A 433 28.56 -8.28 16.44
CA ASN A 433 28.22 -9.47 15.67
C ASN A 433 29.24 -9.78 14.57
N GLU A 434 29.91 -8.76 14.03
CA GLU A 434 30.99 -8.96 13.03
C GLU A 434 32.17 -9.72 13.62
N GLU A 435 32.50 -9.52 14.91
CA GLU A 435 33.65 -10.14 15.58
C GLU A 435 33.26 -11.41 16.34
N ILE A 436 32.15 -11.34 17.09
CA ILE A 436 31.66 -12.45 17.93
C ILE A 436 30.20 -12.70 17.57
N PRO A 437 29.96 -13.68 16.70
CA PRO A 437 28.60 -13.99 16.23
C PRO A 437 27.64 -14.32 17.37
N ARG A 438 26.37 -13.98 17.18
CA ARG A 438 25.34 -14.12 18.22
C ARG A 438 25.19 -15.54 18.75
N TYR A 439 25.43 -16.56 17.91
CA TYR A 439 25.33 -17.97 18.30
C TYR A 439 26.46 -18.41 19.25
N GLU A 440 27.58 -17.70 19.30
CA GLU A 440 28.67 -17.95 20.26
C GLU A 440 28.37 -17.35 21.65
N ARG A 441 27.45 -16.40 21.72
CA ARG A 441 27.10 -15.65 22.93
C ARG A 441 25.91 -16.28 23.68
N ASN A 442 26.05 -17.55 24.09
CA ASN A 442 25.03 -18.23 24.89
C ASN A 442 25.06 -17.75 26.33
N SER A 443 23.90 -17.55 26.94
CA SER A 443 23.79 -17.17 28.36
C SER A 443 23.78 -18.42 29.28
N PRO A 444 24.58 -18.47 30.37
CA PRO A 444 25.57 -17.46 30.79
C PRO A 444 26.80 -17.45 29.86
N LEU A 445 27.39 -16.25 29.69
CA LEU A 445 28.61 -16.09 28.88
C LEU A 445 29.80 -16.78 29.55
N SER A 446 30.66 -17.47 28.79
CA SER A 446 31.91 -17.99 29.30
C SER A 446 32.91 -16.85 29.53
N GLU A 447 33.85 -17.07 30.47
CA GLU A 447 34.92 -16.12 30.77
C GLU A 447 35.76 -15.76 29.54
N GLU A 448 36.02 -16.75 28.67
CA GLU A 448 36.74 -16.54 27.42
C GLU A 448 36.01 -15.56 26.49
N ILE A 449 34.70 -15.75 26.30
CA ILE A 449 33.87 -14.86 25.46
C ILE A 449 33.78 -13.47 26.06
N ILE A 450 33.62 -13.34 27.37
CA ILE A 450 33.63 -12.05 28.04
C ILE A 450 34.97 -11.34 27.80
N GLY A 451 36.07 -12.02 27.97
CA GLY A 451 37.41 -11.48 27.71
C GLY A 451 37.59 -11.02 26.25
N ARG A 452 37.08 -11.79 25.27
CA ARG A 452 37.11 -11.39 23.85
C ARG A 452 36.27 -10.12 23.61
N ILE A 453 35.07 -10.03 24.17
CA ILE A 453 34.19 -8.86 24.06
C ILE A 453 34.87 -7.61 24.64
N VAL A 454 35.44 -7.74 25.86
CA VAL A 454 36.15 -6.65 26.52
C VAL A 454 37.33 -6.16 25.69
N ASN A 455 38.22 -7.07 25.29
CA ASN A 455 39.40 -6.72 24.48
C ASN A 455 39.04 -6.06 23.16
N PHE A 456 38.00 -6.56 22.50
CA PHE A 456 37.51 -6.02 21.23
C PHE A 456 37.07 -4.56 21.41
N TRP A 457 36.13 -4.30 22.33
CA TRP A 457 35.61 -2.95 22.54
C TRP A 457 36.66 -2.00 23.12
N GLU A 458 37.49 -2.48 24.04
CA GLU A 458 38.56 -1.68 24.61
C GLU A 458 39.53 -1.19 23.53
N SER A 459 39.89 -2.05 22.59
CA SER A 459 40.76 -1.72 21.46
C SER A 459 40.17 -0.62 20.56
N ILE A 460 38.86 -0.64 20.31
CA ILE A 460 38.16 0.36 19.49
C ILE A 460 38.02 1.67 20.26
N LEU A 461 37.51 1.62 21.48
CA LEU A 461 37.17 2.80 22.26
C LEU A 461 38.42 3.58 22.71
N LYS A 462 39.53 2.89 23.01
CA LYS A 462 40.84 3.54 23.25
C LYS A 462 41.36 4.28 22.02
N LYS A 463 41.17 3.77 20.80
CA LYS A 463 41.54 4.46 19.58
C LYS A 463 40.73 5.74 19.38
N GLU A 464 39.47 5.75 19.80
CA GLU A 464 38.62 6.95 19.80
C GLU A 464 38.89 7.90 20.99
N GLY A 465 39.87 7.58 21.83
CA GLY A 465 40.37 8.43 22.90
C GLY A 465 39.53 8.40 24.17
N LEU A 466 38.75 7.36 24.41
CA LEU A 466 37.98 7.18 25.63
C LEU A 466 38.90 6.71 26.79
N ASP A 467 38.65 7.24 27.96
CA ASP A 467 39.31 6.79 29.17
C ASP A 467 38.62 5.52 29.76
N PRO A 468 39.23 4.81 30.71
CA PRO A 468 38.66 3.60 31.28
C PRO A 468 37.23 3.76 31.82
N SER A 469 36.89 4.90 32.39
CA SER A 469 35.55 5.16 32.97
C SER A 469 34.50 5.35 31.88
N GLU A 470 34.86 5.98 30.77
CA GLU A 470 34.01 6.18 29.61
C GLU A 470 33.81 4.84 28.83
N ILE A 471 34.87 4.01 28.75
CA ILE A 471 34.78 2.67 28.14
C ILE A 471 33.79 1.80 28.91
N LEU A 472 33.93 1.77 30.24
CA LEU A 472 33.03 1.03 31.10
C LEU A 472 31.57 1.49 30.94
N TYR A 473 31.34 2.80 30.94
CA TYR A 473 30.02 3.38 30.76
C TYR A 473 29.41 3.01 29.40
N PHE A 474 30.21 3.07 28.33
CA PHE A 474 29.75 2.70 26.99
C PHE A 474 29.26 1.26 26.95
N MET A 475 30.04 0.32 27.49
CA MET A 475 29.71 -1.09 27.46
C MET A 475 28.42 -1.43 28.21
N GLU A 476 28.22 -0.83 29.35
CA GLU A 476 27.01 -1.05 30.14
C GLU A 476 25.80 -0.36 29.52
N LYS A 477 25.95 0.89 29.07
CA LYS A 477 24.89 1.67 28.45
C LYS A 477 24.26 0.94 27.27
N HIS A 478 25.09 0.32 26.43
CA HIS A 478 24.64 -0.45 25.28
C HIS A 478 24.40 -1.93 25.60
N ARG A 479 24.41 -2.31 26.88
CA ARG A 479 24.18 -3.69 27.34
C ARG A 479 25.08 -4.70 26.63
N VAL A 480 26.30 -4.29 26.31
CA VAL A 480 27.32 -5.17 25.71
C VAL A 480 27.66 -6.29 26.69
N LEU A 481 27.82 -5.95 27.96
CA LEU A 481 28.03 -6.86 29.09
C LEU A 481 27.25 -6.38 30.32
N THR A 482 26.89 -7.30 31.21
CA THR A 482 26.27 -6.95 32.49
C THR A 482 27.30 -6.42 33.47
N PHE A 483 26.87 -5.74 34.52
CA PHE A 483 27.75 -5.35 35.65
C PHE A 483 28.54 -6.52 36.22
N TYR A 484 27.91 -7.69 36.34
CA TYR A 484 28.55 -8.88 36.87
C TYR A 484 29.67 -9.35 35.94
N ASP A 485 29.41 -9.45 34.65
CA ASP A 485 30.41 -9.86 33.64
C ASP A 485 31.58 -8.87 33.61
N LEU A 486 31.28 -7.58 33.64
CA LEU A 486 32.29 -6.53 33.70
C LEU A 486 33.13 -6.61 35.00
N GLY A 487 32.52 -6.94 36.12
CA GLY A 487 33.21 -7.06 37.41
C GLY A 487 34.25 -8.18 37.44
N LEU A 488 33.97 -9.31 36.79
CA LEU A 488 34.89 -10.45 36.76
C LEU A 488 36.14 -10.19 35.90
N HIS A 489 36.03 -9.42 34.83
CA HIS A 489 37.07 -9.30 33.82
C HIS A 489 37.73 -7.93 33.69
N TYR A 490 37.19 -6.90 34.36
CA TYR A 490 37.74 -5.54 34.30
C TYR A 490 38.89 -5.26 35.28
N SER A 491 39.48 -6.31 35.83
CA SER A 491 40.67 -6.15 36.71
C SER A 491 41.87 -5.47 36.02
N ASN A 492 41.87 -5.45 34.67
CA ASN A 492 42.91 -4.85 33.85
C ASN A 492 42.65 -3.37 33.49
N LEU A 493 41.46 -2.85 33.71
CA LEU A 493 41.26 -1.42 33.65
C LEU A 493 41.85 -0.83 34.96
N GLU A 494 42.81 0.07 34.82
CA GLU A 494 43.44 0.77 35.94
C GLU A 494 42.45 1.76 36.59
N ILE A 495 41.32 1.25 37.07
CA ILE A 495 40.32 2.00 37.83
C ILE A 495 40.50 1.64 39.30
N ASN A 496 41.19 2.50 40.04
CA ASN A 496 41.44 2.35 41.44
C ASN A 496 41.39 3.73 42.15
N ASN A 497 41.52 3.75 43.47
CA ASN A 497 41.51 4.99 44.26
C ASN A 497 42.57 6.00 43.79
N GLU A 498 43.77 5.53 43.37
CA GLU A 498 44.88 6.38 42.94
C GLU A 498 44.63 7.06 41.58
N ASN A 499 43.94 6.35 40.69
CA ASN A 499 43.67 6.84 39.35
C ASN A 499 42.32 7.55 39.21
N PHE A 500 41.44 7.45 40.24
CA PHE A 500 40.09 8.01 40.19
C PHE A 500 40.06 9.49 39.86
N ALA A 501 40.99 10.26 40.45
CA ALA A 501 41.10 11.71 40.23
C ALA A 501 41.33 12.08 38.73
N LYS A 502 41.96 11.19 37.96
CA LYS A 502 42.32 11.39 36.55
C LYS A 502 41.19 10.99 35.60
N LEU A 503 40.19 10.24 36.05
CA LEU A 503 39.08 9.78 35.21
C LEU A 503 38.19 10.96 34.84
N ARG A 504 37.69 10.96 33.60
CA ARG A 504 36.79 12.01 33.11
C ARG A 504 35.40 11.85 33.67
N ARG A 505 34.95 10.60 33.80
CA ARG A 505 33.62 10.28 34.32
C ARG A 505 33.71 9.87 35.79
N LYS A 506 32.99 10.59 36.65
CA LYS A 506 32.98 10.38 38.08
C LYS A 506 31.56 10.43 38.62
N ASP A 507 30.67 9.75 37.96
CA ASP A 507 29.23 9.76 38.24
C ASP A 507 28.80 8.58 39.12
N PHE A 508 27.52 8.60 39.45
CA PHE A 508 26.85 7.54 40.21
C PHE A 508 27.13 6.15 39.63
N PHE A 509 27.13 6.04 38.31
CA PHE A 509 27.38 4.78 37.60
C PHE A 509 28.76 4.19 37.93
N LEU A 510 29.83 4.97 37.75
CA LEU A 510 31.18 4.51 37.98
C LEU A 510 31.39 4.11 39.44
N LEU A 511 30.90 4.97 40.39
CA LEU A 511 31.06 4.69 41.83
C LEU A 511 30.28 3.46 42.27
N THR A 512 29.06 3.23 41.70
CA THR A 512 28.29 2.02 41.95
C THR A 512 29.01 0.79 41.43
N TYR A 513 29.58 0.86 40.23
CA TYR A 513 30.38 -0.23 39.67
C TYR A 513 31.56 -0.59 40.57
N LEU A 514 32.36 0.39 40.94
CA LEU A 514 33.54 0.17 41.80
C LEU A 514 33.15 -0.41 43.17
N SER A 515 31.98 -0.04 43.69
CA SER A 515 31.45 -0.58 44.92
C SER A 515 31.01 -2.03 44.80
N VAL A 516 30.33 -2.38 43.69
CA VAL A 516 29.85 -3.76 43.42
C VAL A 516 31.02 -4.72 43.19
N VAL A 517 32.09 -4.28 42.54
CA VAL A 517 33.26 -5.13 42.26
C VAL A 517 34.31 -5.08 43.39
N ASN A 518 33.97 -4.55 44.56
CA ASN A 518 34.85 -4.45 45.77
C ASN A 518 36.20 -3.77 45.49
N LYS A 519 36.22 -2.79 44.56
CA LYS A 519 37.39 -1.96 44.30
C LYS A 519 37.58 -0.88 45.37
N PHE A 520 36.55 -0.59 46.15
CA PHE A 520 36.56 0.33 47.30
C PHE A 520 36.39 -0.47 48.60
N GLU A 521 37.43 -1.12 49.05
CA GLU A 521 37.35 -1.95 50.27
C GLU A 521 37.24 -1.13 51.55
N GLU A 522 37.81 0.08 51.56
CA GLU A 522 37.85 0.90 52.77
C GLU A 522 37.44 2.35 52.54
N PHE A 523 36.34 2.79 53.12
CA PHE A 523 35.88 4.18 53.07
C PHE A 523 36.90 5.20 53.60
N ASN A 524 37.78 4.78 54.47
CA ASN A 524 38.81 5.64 55.07
C ASN A 524 39.93 5.99 54.09
N THR A 525 40.11 5.19 53.05
CA THR A 525 41.14 5.39 52.01
C THR A 525 40.63 6.17 50.80
N TRP A 526 39.35 6.56 50.81
CA TRP A 526 38.79 7.30 49.72
C TRP A 526 39.37 8.70 49.61
N ASP A 527 39.84 9.04 48.43
CA ASP A 527 40.32 10.37 48.10
C ASP A 527 39.20 11.41 48.19
N SER A 528 39.59 12.64 48.46
CA SER A 528 38.69 13.80 48.45
C SER A 528 37.89 13.95 47.14
N SER A 529 38.43 13.50 46.02
CA SER A 529 37.74 13.50 44.70
C SER A 529 36.55 12.55 44.66
N ILE A 530 36.60 11.41 45.34
CA ILE A 530 35.49 10.46 45.45
C ILE A 530 34.35 11.08 46.27
N TRP A 531 34.67 11.65 47.42
CA TRP A 531 33.69 12.31 48.28
C TRP A 531 33.00 13.48 47.58
N LYS A 532 33.75 14.32 46.83
CA LYS A 532 33.20 15.40 46.02
C LYS A 532 32.30 14.89 44.92
N ALA A 533 32.60 13.75 44.30
CA ALA A 533 31.74 13.15 43.29
C ALA A 533 30.40 12.69 43.89
N ILE A 534 30.43 12.08 45.10
CA ILE A 534 29.22 11.66 45.83
C ILE A 534 28.35 12.87 46.23
N GLU A 535 28.97 13.99 46.60
CA GLU A 535 28.26 15.23 46.95
C GLU A 535 27.45 15.79 45.75
N CYS A 536 27.86 15.49 44.53
CA CYS A 536 27.18 15.90 43.28
C CYS A 536 26.01 15.01 42.90
N PHE A 537 25.78 13.88 43.57
CA PHE A 537 24.68 12.98 43.25
C PHE A 537 23.32 13.63 43.47
N GLU A 538 22.36 13.27 42.59
CA GLU A 538 20.96 13.56 42.84
C GLU A 538 20.46 12.79 44.07
N ASP A 539 19.39 13.27 44.69
CA ASP A 539 18.85 12.67 45.91
C ASP A 539 18.59 11.16 45.79
N LYS A 540 18.05 10.74 44.62
CA LYS A 540 17.77 9.32 44.33
C LYS A 540 19.06 8.52 44.18
N GLU A 541 20.02 9.05 43.48
CA GLU A 541 21.33 8.43 43.26
C GLU A 541 22.08 8.26 44.57
N PHE A 542 22.09 9.30 45.40
CA PHE A 542 22.70 9.29 46.73
C PHE A 542 22.13 8.19 47.63
N LEU A 543 20.79 8.13 47.73
CA LEU A 543 20.10 7.11 48.51
C LEU A 543 20.36 5.69 47.99
N SER A 544 20.33 5.52 46.69
CA SER A 544 20.60 4.22 46.05
C SER A 544 22.04 3.75 46.26
N PHE A 545 23.01 4.65 46.15
CA PHE A 545 24.43 4.35 46.34
C PHE A 545 24.71 3.84 47.75
N TRP A 546 24.25 4.56 48.76
CA TRP A 546 24.46 4.16 50.16
C TRP A 546 23.68 2.91 50.56
N LYS A 547 22.56 2.65 49.86
CA LYS A 547 21.83 1.39 50.02
C LYS A 547 22.61 0.20 49.43
N ILE A 548 23.21 0.36 48.27
CA ILE A 548 24.07 -0.67 47.63
C ILE A 548 25.26 -1.01 48.56
N LEU A 549 25.83 -0.01 49.20
CA LEU A 549 26.94 -0.17 50.16
C LEU A 549 26.51 -0.68 51.55
N GLY A 550 25.22 -0.90 51.79
CA GLY A 550 24.70 -1.37 53.07
C GLY A 550 24.74 -0.36 54.20
N ILE A 551 25.00 0.93 53.92
CA ILE A 551 24.97 2.02 54.88
C ILE A 551 23.53 2.48 55.16
N LEU A 552 22.68 2.47 54.13
CA LEU A 552 21.25 2.74 54.22
C LEU A 552 20.42 1.51 53.92
N SER A 553 19.23 1.42 54.53
CA SER A 553 18.20 0.45 54.18
C SER A 553 16.83 1.13 54.15
N ASN A 554 15.97 0.75 53.21
CA ASN A 554 14.58 1.21 53.16
C ASN A 554 13.58 0.11 53.51
N GLY A 555 14.06 -1.01 54.06
CA GLY A 555 13.22 -2.17 54.39
C GLY A 555 12.72 -2.98 53.20
N LEU A 556 13.02 -2.55 51.97
CA LEU A 556 12.78 -3.31 50.75
C LEU A 556 13.98 -4.18 50.41
N GLY A 557 13.75 -5.31 49.74
CA GLY A 557 14.82 -6.23 49.38
C GLY A 557 15.94 -5.59 48.54
N TYR A 558 17.10 -6.23 48.52
CA TYR A 558 18.31 -5.76 47.85
C TYR A 558 18.11 -5.37 46.38
N TYR A 559 17.27 -6.09 45.69
CA TYR A 559 16.95 -5.82 44.27
C TYR A 559 16.09 -4.57 44.00
N CYS A 560 15.63 -3.90 45.06
CA CYS A 560 14.85 -2.66 44.99
C CYS A 560 15.67 -1.42 45.40
N PHE A 561 16.97 -1.40 45.11
CA PHE A 561 17.88 -0.33 45.58
C PHE A 561 17.51 1.04 44.99
N ASP A 562 16.94 1.11 43.81
CA ASP A 562 16.54 2.33 43.10
C ASP A 562 15.12 2.83 43.47
N VAL A 563 14.41 2.12 44.33
CA VAL A 563 13.05 2.49 44.75
C VAL A 563 13.05 3.33 45.99
N VAL A 564 12.53 4.55 45.90
CA VAL A 564 12.25 5.42 47.05
C VAL A 564 10.92 5.00 47.68
N PRO A 565 10.87 4.62 48.97
CA PRO A 565 9.63 4.22 49.62
C PRO A 565 8.64 5.39 49.74
N ARG A 566 7.33 5.11 49.70
CA ARG A 566 6.27 6.14 49.77
C ARG A 566 6.34 6.98 51.06
N ASN A 567 6.74 6.35 52.17
CA ASN A 567 6.88 7.03 53.48
C ASN A 567 8.22 7.76 53.62
N LYS A 568 9.09 7.74 52.62
CA LYS A 568 10.43 8.33 52.62
C LYS A 568 11.28 7.96 53.84
N LYS A 569 11.02 6.78 54.44
CA LYS A 569 11.73 6.31 55.63
C LYS A 569 12.91 5.43 55.26
N TYR A 570 14.06 5.72 55.83
CA TYR A 570 15.29 4.96 55.69
C TYR A 570 15.88 4.64 57.07
N PHE A 571 16.67 3.57 57.12
CA PHE A 571 17.39 3.14 58.30
C PHE A 571 18.88 3.31 58.05
N LEU A 572 19.58 3.90 59.04
CA LEU A 572 21.03 3.93 59.12
C LEU A 572 21.50 2.61 59.73
N MET A 573 22.22 1.81 58.94
CA MET A 573 22.57 0.45 59.32
C MET A 573 23.83 0.45 60.20
N MET A 574 23.64 0.03 61.45
CA MET A 574 24.72 -0.19 62.42
C MET A 574 24.98 -1.69 62.52
N ASP A 575 26.25 -2.11 62.43
CA ASP A 575 26.66 -3.50 62.57
C ASP A 575 26.94 -3.85 64.04
N GLU A 576 26.66 -5.08 64.48
CA GLU A 576 27.03 -5.55 65.84
C GLU A 576 28.54 -5.72 65.96
N ASN A 577 29.29 -5.94 64.91
CA ASN A 577 30.72 -5.99 64.88
C ASN A 577 31.30 -4.58 65.14
N GLN A 578 32.06 -4.42 66.22
CA GLN A 578 32.61 -3.11 66.66
C GLN A 578 33.44 -2.41 65.55
N ASP A 579 34.17 -3.15 64.74
CA ASP A 579 35.00 -2.57 63.67
C ASP A 579 34.16 -2.09 62.48
N LYS A 580 33.19 -2.88 62.09
CA LYS A 580 32.23 -2.48 61.07
C LYS A 580 31.33 -1.34 61.54
N MET A 581 30.90 -1.35 62.81
CA MET A 581 30.15 -0.28 63.46
C MET A 581 30.90 1.04 63.42
N LYS A 582 32.18 1.04 63.76
CA LYS A 582 33.04 2.25 63.73
C LYS A 582 33.16 2.76 62.29
N LYS A 583 33.28 1.85 61.31
CA LYS A 583 33.40 2.16 59.91
C LYS A 583 32.11 2.83 59.38
N ASN A 584 30.97 2.22 59.63
CA ASN A 584 29.67 2.78 59.22
C ASN A 584 29.41 4.14 59.90
N LYS A 585 29.71 4.29 61.19
CA LYS A 585 29.56 5.56 61.93
C LYS A 585 30.42 6.66 61.31
N SER A 586 31.67 6.40 61.00
CA SER A 586 32.55 7.35 60.29
C SER A 586 32.02 7.81 58.93
N VAL A 587 31.40 6.91 58.18
CA VAL A 587 30.76 7.27 56.90
C VAL A 587 29.51 8.12 57.12
N ILE A 588 28.65 7.73 58.07
CA ILE A 588 27.43 8.47 58.40
C ILE A 588 27.77 9.89 58.83
N GLU A 589 28.80 10.07 59.65
CA GLU A 589 29.27 11.40 60.04
C GLU A 589 29.71 12.26 58.87
N LYS A 590 30.36 11.66 57.86
CA LYS A 590 30.77 12.39 56.64
C LYS A 590 29.62 12.75 55.70
N ILE A 591 28.56 11.95 55.63
CA ILE A 591 27.39 12.21 54.79
C ILE A 591 26.27 12.96 55.52
N GLN A 592 26.45 13.27 56.77
CA GLN A 592 25.47 13.97 57.61
C GLN A 592 24.88 15.24 56.96
N PRO A 593 25.67 16.11 56.32
CA PRO A 593 25.13 17.30 55.65
C PRO A 593 24.12 16.96 54.53
N GLN A 594 24.34 15.86 53.78
CA GLN A 594 23.42 15.42 52.74
C GLN A 594 22.16 14.78 53.34
N LEU A 595 22.28 14.04 54.46
CA LEU A 595 21.14 13.51 55.20
C LEU A 595 20.24 14.62 55.71
N GLU A 596 20.80 15.66 56.33
CA GLU A 596 20.06 16.84 56.80
C GLU A 596 19.34 17.58 55.67
N ARG A 597 19.97 17.69 54.48
CA ARG A 597 19.32 18.22 53.28
C ARG A 597 18.12 17.37 52.84
N LEU A 598 18.21 16.06 52.95
CA LEU A 598 17.14 15.14 52.63
C LEU A 598 16.02 15.18 53.68
N GLU A 599 16.36 15.31 54.98
CA GLU A 599 15.38 15.51 56.05
C GLU A 599 14.54 16.76 55.81
N ALA A 600 15.16 17.85 55.37
CA ALA A 600 14.43 19.06 54.98
C ALA A 600 13.45 18.83 53.79
N LYS A 601 13.66 17.78 52.99
CA LYS A 601 12.75 17.33 51.92
C LYS A 601 11.73 16.27 52.37
N GLY A 602 11.67 15.99 53.67
CA GLY A 602 10.70 15.08 54.30
C GLY A 602 11.13 13.62 54.32
N PHE A 603 12.41 13.32 54.15
CA PHE A 603 12.96 11.99 54.43
C PHE A 603 13.19 11.84 55.94
N THR A 604 13.16 10.60 56.45
CA THR A 604 13.45 10.28 57.83
C THR A 604 14.49 9.20 57.91
N PHE A 605 15.48 9.38 58.82
CA PHE A 605 16.56 8.44 59.04
C PHE A 605 16.54 7.98 60.49
N GLU A 606 16.47 6.66 60.73
CA GLU A 606 16.48 6.05 62.05
C GLU A 606 17.63 5.05 62.14
N GLU A 607 18.32 5.02 63.23
CA GLU A 607 19.37 4.02 63.46
C GLU A 607 18.75 2.63 63.64
N LYS A 608 19.30 1.62 62.94
CA LYS A 608 18.91 0.23 63.06
C LYS A 608 20.14 -0.65 63.15
N ILE A 609 20.18 -1.51 64.20
CA ILE A 609 21.22 -2.54 64.33
C ILE A 609 20.84 -3.72 63.46
N ASP A 610 21.73 -4.09 62.54
CA ASP A 610 21.57 -5.27 61.74
C ASP A 610 21.96 -6.50 62.59
N ARG A 611 20.95 -7.28 62.95
CA ARG A 611 21.18 -8.59 63.53
C ARG A 611 21.29 -9.57 62.40
N GLU A 612 22.49 -10.07 62.14
CA GLU A 612 22.70 -11.17 61.19
C GLU A 612 21.78 -12.34 61.58
N TYR A 613 20.67 -12.49 60.85
CA TYR A 613 19.98 -13.78 60.82
C TYR A 613 20.66 -14.64 59.75
N TRP A 614 21.37 -15.64 60.26
CA TRP A 614 21.87 -16.75 59.45
C TRP A 614 20.71 -17.56 58.85
#